data_24629e528446edb80c44d98d83f66574
#
_entry.id   24629e528446edb80c44d98d83f66574
#
_cell.length_a   1.000
_cell.length_b   1.000
_cell.length_c   1.000
_cell.angle_alpha   90.00
_cell.angle_beta   90.00
_cell.angle_gamma   90.00
#
_symmetry.space_group_name_H-M   'P 1'
#
loop_
_entity.id
_entity.type
_entity.pdbx_description
1 polymer ?
#
loop_
_entity_poly.entity_id
_entity_poly.type
_entity_poly.pdbx_seq_one_letter_code
_entity_poly.pdbx_strand_id
1 'polypeptide(L)'
;MNVDDVFLMLDAKTYQADYVSPNAEKLLGITVEQIRKDICVLGKLDPENSKDSEKNYLEEIQVHEQKEWDFEYIHLKTGEKRWFHNIAMCSEVNGKKKYILVMSDRTDDWKMNQALSEAVRAAETANKAKSTFLSNMSHDIRTPMNAIIGFTTLAVSNIDDQKRVRDYLGKILCLLYTSDAADEARS
;
A
#
# COMPACT_ATOMS: atom_id res chain seq x y z
N MET A 1 -14.12 -19.02 17.69
CA MET A 1 -12.99 -18.36 18.37
C MET A 1 -11.82 -18.48 17.41
N ASN A 2 -11.32 -17.40 16.85
CA ASN A 2 -10.25 -17.46 15.88
C ASN A 2 -8.94 -17.82 16.63
N VAL A 3 -8.13 -18.72 16.08
CA VAL A 3 -6.91 -19.22 16.74
C VAL A 3 -5.84 -18.11 16.82
N ASP A 4 -6.05 -17.01 16.10
CA ASP A 4 -5.12 -15.90 15.92
C ASP A 4 -5.47 -14.65 16.74
N ASP A 5 -6.41 -14.76 17.70
CA ASP A 5 -6.79 -13.66 18.59
C ASP A 5 -6.29 -13.93 20.03
N VAL A 6 -5.78 -12.90 20.68
CA VAL A 6 -5.47 -12.91 22.11
C VAL A 6 -6.60 -12.21 22.87
N PHE A 7 -7.18 -12.88 23.86
CA PHE A 7 -8.23 -12.34 24.72
C PHE A 7 -7.67 -12.09 26.11
N LEU A 8 -7.95 -10.91 26.64
CA LEU A 8 -7.59 -10.48 27.98
C LEU A 8 -8.84 -9.95 28.69
N MET A 9 -8.98 -10.26 29.97
CA MET A 9 -9.96 -9.63 30.86
C MET A 9 -9.27 -9.09 32.09
N LEU A 10 -9.39 -7.78 32.33
CA LEU A 10 -8.70 -7.06 33.38
C LEU A 10 -9.70 -6.49 34.38
N ASP A 11 -9.32 -6.45 35.63
CA ASP A 11 -10.03 -5.65 36.64
C ASP A 11 -9.77 -4.16 36.38
N ALA A 12 -10.83 -3.36 36.25
CA ALA A 12 -10.71 -1.95 35.88
C ALA A 12 -10.07 -1.07 36.98
N LYS A 13 -10.00 -1.55 38.24
CA LYS A 13 -9.38 -0.80 39.33
C LYS A 13 -7.92 -1.16 39.54
N THR A 14 -7.60 -2.47 39.45
CA THR A 14 -6.28 -2.98 39.76
C THR A 14 -5.44 -3.24 38.53
N TYR A 15 -6.04 -3.27 37.33
CA TYR A 15 -5.45 -3.71 36.07
C TYR A 15 -4.89 -5.13 36.11
N GLN A 16 -5.27 -5.90 37.11
CA GLN A 16 -4.87 -7.30 37.21
C GLN A 16 -5.64 -8.14 36.18
N ALA A 17 -4.93 -9.02 35.49
CA ALA A 17 -5.54 -9.89 34.50
C ALA A 17 -6.27 -11.07 35.17
N ASP A 18 -7.61 -11.06 35.11
CA ASP A 18 -8.44 -12.18 35.54
C ASP A 18 -8.38 -13.35 34.56
N TYR A 19 -8.28 -13.03 33.26
CA TYR A 19 -8.18 -14.01 32.21
C TYR A 19 -7.17 -13.54 31.13
N VAL A 20 -6.36 -14.48 30.67
CA VAL A 20 -5.45 -14.34 29.52
C VAL A 20 -5.59 -15.59 28.68
N SER A 21 -5.83 -15.46 27.39
CA SER A 21 -5.93 -16.62 26.50
C SER A 21 -4.60 -17.35 26.35
N PRO A 22 -4.59 -18.70 26.28
CA PRO A 22 -3.36 -19.50 26.25
C PRO A 22 -2.45 -19.25 25.05
N ASN A 23 -2.99 -18.73 23.94
CA ASN A 23 -2.25 -18.43 22.71
C ASN A 23 -1.44 -17.11 22.78
N ALA A 24 -1.53 -16.35 23.87
CA ALA A 24 -0.78 -15.13 24.08
C ALA A 24 0.73 -15.33 23.90
N GLU A 25 1.29 -16.42 24.42
CA GLU A 25 2.72 -16.72 24.28
C GLU A 25 3.14 -16.96 22.83
N LYS A 26 2.29 -17.64 22.04
CA LYS A 26 2.54 -17.89 20.61
C LYS A 26 2.49 -16.61 19.80
N LEU A 27 1.53 -15.72 20.10
CA LEU A 27 1.26 -14.53 19.29
C LEU A 27 2.09 -13.31 19.72
N LEU A 28 2.31 -13.15 21.02
CA LEU A 28 2.99 -11.99 21.60
C LEU A 28 4.44 -12.30 22.06
N GLY A 29 4.79 -13.58 22.21
CA GLY A 29 6.07 -13.97 22.80
C GLY A 29 6.15 -13.74 24.30
N ILE A 30 5.03 -13.48 24.97
CA ILE A 30 4.89 -13.20 26.40
C ILE A 30 4.06 -14.30 27.04
N THR A 31 4.54 -14.88 28.15
CA THR A 31 3.79 -15.93 28.83
C THR A 31 2.55 -15.40 29.55
N VAL A 32 1.55 -16.26 29.72
CA VAL A 32 0.32 -15.92 30.47
C VAL A 32 0.66 -15.44 31.89
N GLU A 33 1.65 -16.05 32.56
CA GLU A 33 2.09 -15.69 33.91
C GLU A 33 2.71 -14.29 33.95
N GLN A 34 3.49 -13.92 32.93
CA GLN A 34 4.06 -12.57 32.81
C GLN A 34 2.99 -11.50 32.67
N ILE A 35 1.99 -11.74 31.81
CA ILE A 35 0.86 -10.82 31.65
C ILE A 35 0.02 -10.70 32.92
N ARG A 36 -0.23 -11.81 33.60
CA ARG A 36 -0.98 -11.82 34.88
C ARG A 36 -0.26 -11.09 35.99
N LYS A 37 1.07 -11.17 36.00
CA LYS A 37 1.90 -10.50 37.02
C LYS A 37 1.96 -9.00 36.82
N ASP A 38 2.07 -8.57 35.57
CA ASP A 38 2.18 -7.16 35.21
C ASP A 38 1.69 -6.95 33.77
N ILE A 39 0.54 -6.30 33.62
CA ILE A 39 -0.03 -5.96 32.33
C ILE A 39 0.86 -4.99 31.54
N CYS A 40 1.66 -4.16 32.24
CA CYS A 40 2.56 -3.21 31.57
C CYS A 40 3.63 -3.90 30.71
N VAL A 41 3.76 -5.23 30.81
CA VAL A 41 4.62 -6.00 29.90
C VAL A 41 4.15 -5.90 28.45
N LEU A 42 2.87 -5.67 28.20
CA LEU A 42 2.30 -5.43 26.86
C LEU A 42 2.80 -4.12 26.27
N GLY A 43 3.01 -3.08 27.08
CA GLY A 43 3.60 -1.81 26.64
C GLY A 43 5.04 -1.91 26.13
N LYS A 44 5.77 -3.00 26.46
CA LYS A 44 7.10 -3.26 25.89
C LYS A 44 7.05 -3.71 24.43
N LEU A 45 5.88 -4.04 23.93
CA LEU A 45 5.65 -4.43 22.55
C LEU A 45 5.69 -3.22 21.61
N ASP A 46 5.46 -2.02 22.14
CA ASP A 46 5.53 -0.75 21.40
C ASP A 46 6.73 0.07 21.89
N PRO A 47 7.88 0.03 21.20
CA PRO A 47 9.07 0.76 21.62
C PRO A 47 8.95 2.28 21.51
N GLU A 48 8.04 2.80 20.69
CA GLU A 48 7.84 4.25 20.50
C GLU A 48 6.90 4.85 21.56
N ASN A 49 5.94 4.08 22.08
CA ASN A 49 4.94 4.52 23.05
C ASN A 49 5.07 3.91 24.44
N SER A 50 6.23 3.33 24.78
CA SER A 50 6.45 2.45 25.92
C SER A 50 6.26 3.06 27.31
N LYS A 51 5.95 4.35 27.47
CA LYS A 51 5.94 4.99 28.79
C LYS A 51 4.58 5.08 29.48
N ASP A 52 3.45 5.13 28.77
CA ASP A 52 2.12 5.31 29.41
C ASP A 52 0.91 4.84 28.59
N SER A 53 1.10 4.21 27.41
CA SER A 53 0.07 4.18 26.37
C SER A 53 -1.13 3.29 26.66
N GLU A 54 -0.97 2.07 27.18
CA GLU A 54 -2.14 1.18 27.31
C GLU A 54 -3.05 1.52 28.47
N LYS A 55 -2.51 1.96 29.61
CA LYS A 55 -3.36 2.39 30.74
C LYS A 55 -4.20 3.61 30.37
N ASN A 56 -3.61 4.60 29.70
CA ASN A 56 -4.33 5.80 29.30
C ASN A 56 -5.43 5.51 28.29
N TYR A 57 -5.22 4.59 27.33
CA TYR A 57 -6.27 4.18 26.38
C TYR A 57 -7.45 3.50 27.05
N LEU A 58 -7.20 2.67 28.08
CA LEU A 58 -8.25 1.96 28.80
C LEU A 58 -9.03 2.87 29.77
N GLU A 59 -8.35 3.82 30.41
CA GLU A 59 -8.98 4.75 31.38
C GLU A 59 -10.03 5.67 30.73
N GLU A 60 -9.87 5.95 29.45
CA GLU A 60 -10.82 6.78 28.69
C GLU A 60 -12.09 6.01 28.28
N ILE A 61 -12.12 4.68 28.37
CA ILE A 61 -13.27 3.86 27.93
C ILE A 61 -14.33 3.84 29.03
N GLN A 62 -15.51 4.38 28.73
CA GLN A 62 -16.65 4.33 29.63
C GLN A 62 -17.35 2.96 29.61
N VAL A 63 -18.17 2.67 30.63
CA VAL A 63 -18.94 1.42 30.67
C VAL A 63 -19.88 1.35 29.47
N HIS A 64 -19.85 0.23 28.74
CA HIS A 64 -20.53 -0.03 27.47
C HIS A 64 -19.96 0.71 26.25
N GLU A 65 -18.81 1.35 26.37
CA GLU A 65 -18.08 1.87 25.22
C GLU A 65 -17.04 0.85 24.72
N GLN A 66 -16.73 0.98 23.44
CA GLN A 66 -15.71 0.21 22.74
C GLN A 66 -14.74 1.19 22.06
N LYS A 67 -13.46 0.86 22.10
CA LYS A 67 -12.40 1.60 21.41
C LYS A 67 -11.59 0.61 20.58
N GLU A 68 -11.20 1.01 19.37
CA GLU A 68 -10.44 0.20 18.43
C GLU A 68 -9.18 0.96 17.99
N TRP A 69 -8.07 0.25 17.83
CA TRP A 69 -6.83 0.82 17.29
C TRP A 69 -5.95 -0.26 16.70
N ASP A 70 -5.16 0.12 15.70
CA ASP A 70 -4.13 -0.72 15.11
C ASP A 70 -2.76 -0.32 15.63
N PHE A 71 -1.86 -1.28 15.84
CA PHE A 71 -0.48 -0.97 16.17
C PHE A 71 0.49 -2.04 15.67
N GLU A 72 1.71 -1.59 15.39
CA GLU A 72 2.85 -2.44 15.08
C GLU A 72 3.53 -2.84 16.39
N TYR A 73 3.84 -4.12 16.56
CA TYR A 73 4.64 -4.55 17.67
C TYR A 73 5.75 -5.53 17.27
N ILE A 74 6.75 -5.68 18.14
CA ILE A 74 7.86 -6.63 17.95
C ILE A 74 7.64 -7.84 18.85
N HIS A 75 7.49 -9.01 18.25
CA HIS A 75 7.36 -10.27 18.99
C HIS A 75 8.59 -10.53 19.87
N LEU A 76 8.43 -10.55 21.19
CA LEU A 76 9.56 -10.49 22.12
C LEU A 76 10.56 -11.66 22.05
N LYS A 77 10.14 -12.83 21.55
CA LYS A 77 11.02 -13.99 21.39
C LYS A 77 11.72 -14.05 20.05
N THR A 78 11.03 -13.63 18.96
CA THR A 78 11.54 -13.79 17.60
C THR A 78 12.11 -12.51 17.01
N GLY A 79 11.76 -11.34 17.55
CA GLY A 79 12.09 -10.04 16.99
C GLY A 79 11.30 -9.71 15.72
N GLU A 80 10.29 -10.51 15.37
CA GLU A 80 9.47 -10.30 14.19
C GLU A 80 8.49 -9.15 14.40
N LYS A 81 8.40 -8.25 13.43
CA LYS A 81 7.38 -7.21 13.40
C LYS A 81 6.02 -7.78 13.00
N ARG A 82 4.99 -7.46 13.79
CA ARG A 82 3.62 -7.90 13.60
C ARG A 82 2.65 -6.73 13.72
N TRP A 83 1.52 -6.86 13.06
CA TRP A 83 0.44 -5.89 13.06
C TRP A 83 -0.77 -6.45 13.77
N PHE A 84 -1.24 -5.73 14.79
CA PHE A 84 -2.40 -6.11 15.58
C PHE A 84 -3.50 -5.09 15.48
N HIS A 85 -4.71 -5.60 15.32
CA HIS A 85 -5.95 -4.85 15.52
C HIS A 85 -6.47 -5.12 16.92
N ASN A 86 -6.59 -4.07 17.72
CA ASN A 86 -7.04 -4.17 19.11
C ASN A 86 -8.43 -3.61 19.27
N ILE A 87 -9.23 -4.31 20.03
CA ILE A 87 -10.54 -3.89 20.47
C ILE A 87 -10.55 -3.94 22.00
N ALA A 88 -10.84 -2.83 22.65
CA ALA A 88 -11.05 -2.78 24.09
C ALA A 88 -12.45 -2.29 24.38
N MET A 89 -13.11 -2.96 25.31
CA MET A 89 -14.42 -2.57 25.83
C MET A 89 -14.45 -2.59 27.35
N CYS A 90 -15.20 -1.67 27.94
CA CYS A 90 -15.48 -1.68 29.36
C CYS A 90 -16.88 -2.26 29.62
N SER A 91 -16.96 -3.28 30.46
CA SER A 91 -18.21 -3.93 30.81
C SER A 91 -18.32 -4.13 32.32
N GLU A 92 -19.53 -4.28 32.81
CA GLU A 92 -19.81 -4.62 34.22
C GLU A 92 -20.12 -6.12 34.34
N VAL A 93 -19.27 -6.84 35.07
CA VAL A 93 -19.42 -8.26 35.30
C VAL A 93 -19.50 -8.50 36.82
N ASN A 94 -20.64 -9.04 37.29
CA ASN A 94 -20.91 -9.28 38.73
C ASN A 94 -20.70 -8.02 39.61
N GLY A 95 -21.17 -6.85 39.17
CA GLY A 95 -21.03 -5.58 39.86
C GLY A 95 -19.63 -4.98 39.88
N LYS A 96 -18.70 -5.51 39.09
CA LYS A 96 -17.34 -4.99 38.95
C LYS A 96 -17.05 -4.58 37.51
N LYS A 97 -16.48 -3.43 37.37
CA LYS A 97 -15.99 -2.96 36.02
C LYS A 97 -14.81 -3.82 35.58
N LYS A 98 -14.88 -4.29 34.36
CA LYS A 98 -13.83 -5.08 33.70
C LYS A 98 -13.53 -4.49 32.31
N TYR A 99 -12.26 -4.48 31.94
CA TYR A 99 -11.83 -4.27 30.57
C TYR A 99 -11.68 -5.62 29.88
N ILE A 100 -12.26 -5.73 28.69
CA ILE A 100 -12.12 -6.88 27.81
C ILE A 100 -11.33 -6.39 26.59
N LEU A 101 -10.16 -7.00 26.36
CA LEU A 101 -9.32 -6.71 25.22
C LEU A 101 -9.30 -7.90 24.28
N VAL A 102 -9.42 -7.62 23.00
CA VAL A 102 -9.22 -8.57 21.91
C VAL A 102 -8.11 -8.01 21.03
N MET A 103 -7.06 -8.78 20.85
CA MET A 103 -5.91 -8.43 20.02
C MET A 103 -5.84 -9.44 18.87
N SER A 104 -6.16 -9.01 17.66
CA SER A 104 -6.19 -9.84 16.45
C SER A 104 -4.93 -9.63 15.63
N ASP A 105 -4.17 -10.69 15.36
CA ASP A 105 -3.01 -10.63 14.47
C ASP A 105 -3.49 -10.41 13.02
N ARG A 106 -3.12 -9.29 12.43
CA ARG A 106 -3.42 -8.89 11.05
C ARG A 106 -2.18 -8.76 10.19
N THR A 107 -1.08 -9.39 10.62
CA THR A 107 0.21 -9.28 9.94
C THR A 107 0.14 -9.73 8.48
N ASP A 108 -0.53 -10.83 8.20
CA ASP A 108 -0.64 -11.35 6.83
C ASP A 108 -1.54 -10.48 5.96
N ASP A 109 -2.67 -9.99 6.50
CA ASP A 109 -3.56 -9.04 5.82
C ASP A 109 -2.80 -7.74 5.48
N TRP A 110 -2.00 -7.24 6.42
CA TRP A 110 -1.20 -6.04 6.22
C TRP A 110 -0.14 -6.23 5.14
N LYS A 111 0.63 -7.34 5.19
CA LYS A 111 1.64 -7.68 4.17
C LYS A 111 1.01 -7.81 2.77
N MET A 112 -0.15 -8.46 2.70
CA MET A 112 -0.88 -8.61 1.43
C MET A 112 -1.34 -7.26 0.87
N ASN A 113 -1.89 -6.38 1.70
CA ASN A 113 -2.32 -5.04 1.30
C ASN A 113 -1.14 -4.18 0.83
N GLN A 114 0.02 -4.26 1.48
CA GLN A 114 1.24 -3.59 1.05
C GLN A 114 1.70 -4.08 -0.32
N ALA A 115 1.79 -5.40 -0.51
CA ALA A 115 2.19 -5.98 -1.80
C ALA A 115 1.22 -5.61 -2.92
N LEU A 116 -0.08 -5.60 -2.64
CA LEU A 116 -1.10 -5.16 -3.60
C LEU A 116 -0.94 -3.69 -3.96
N SER A 117 -0.73 -2.82 -2.98
CA SER A 117 -0.53 -1.38 -3.19
C SER A 117 0.71 -1.11 -4.06
N GLU A 118 1.81 -1.82 -3.80
CA GLU A 118 3.03 -1.72 -4.62
C GLU A 118 2.80 -2.19 -6.06
N ALA A 119 2.10 -3.32 -6.25
CA ALA A 119 1.77 -3.84 -7.58
C ALA A 119 0.89 -2.87 -8.39
N VAL A 120 -0.13 -2.29 -7.75
CA VAL A 120 -1.00 -1.27 -8.38
C VAL A 120 -0.18 -0.06 -8.81
N ARG A 121 0.68 0.48 -7.93
CA ARG A 121 1.53 1.64 -8.25
C ARG A 121 2.49 1.36 -9.40
N ALA A 122 3.07 0.16 -9.44
CA ALA A 122 3.94 -0.26 -10.54
C ALA A 122 3.18 -0.34 -11.87
N ALA A 123 1.97 -0.93 -11.86
CA ALA A 123 1.11 -1.03 -13.03
C ALA A 123 0.66 0.35 -13.55
N GLU A 124 0.29 1.27 -12.67
CA GLU A 124 -0.08 2.65 -13.03
C GLU A 124 1.10 3.38 -13.68
N THR A 125 2.31 3.24 -13.11
CA THR A 125 3.52 3.84 -13.64
C THR A 125 3.83 3.32 -15.05
N ALA A 126 3.76 2.00 -15.24
CA ALA A 126 3.97 1.37 -16.55
C ALA A 126 2.92 1.82 -17.57
N ASN A 127 1.65 1.90 -17.17
CA ASN A 127 0.56 2.34 -18.06
C ASN A 127 0.71 3.82 -18.46
N LYS A 128 1.12 4.68 -17.54
CA LYS A 128 1.41 6.09 -17.83
C LYS A 128 2.58 6.23 -18.82
N ALA A 129 3.66 5.48 -18.63
CA ALA A 129 4.80 5.45 -19.54
C ALA A 129 4.37 4.98 -20.93
N LYS A 130 3.57 3.90 -21.03
CA LYS A 130 3.01 3.40 -22.30
C LYS A 130 2.16 4.46 -23.00
N SER A 131 1.28 5.14 -22.27
CA SER A 131 0.41 6.17 -22.85
C SER A 131 1.20 7.36 -23.37
N THR A 132 2.21 7.80 -22.62
CA THR A 132 3.13 8.88 -23.05
C THR A 132 3.92 8.47 -24.29
N PHE A 133 4.43 7.24 -24.33
CA PHE A 133 5.14 6.69 -25.48
C PHE A 133 4.25 6.68 -26.73
N LEU A 134 3.02 6.14 -26.64
CA LEU A 134 2.08 6.09 -27.75
C LEU A 134 1.68 7.49 -28.24
N SER A 135 1.51 8.45 -27.34
CA SER A 135 1.20 9.85 -27.70
C SER A 135 2.34 10.48 -28.49
N ASN A 136 3.58 10.33 -28.00
CA ASN A 136 4.77 10.86 -28.65
C ASN A 136 4.99 10.20 -30.02
N MET A 137 4.87 8.87 -30.10
CA MET A 137 4.98 8.12 -31.35
C MET A 137 3.94 8.57 -32.38
N SER A 138 2.69 8.79 -31.93
CA SER A 138 1.61 9.28 -32.80
C SER A 138 1.93 10.67 -33.37
N HIS A 139 2.51 11.55 -32.57
CA HIS A 139 2.94 12.87 -33.00
C HIS A 139 4.12 12.79 -34.00
N ASP A 140 5.12 11.96 -33.68
CA ASP A 140 6.33 11.79 -34.48
C ASP A 140 6.04 11.16 -35.85
N ILE A 141 5.03 10.30 -35.94
CA ILE A 141 4.53 9.72 -37.19
C ILE A 141 3.68 10.72 -37.97
N ARG A 142 2.82 11.49 -37.31
CA ARG A 142 1.88 12.42 -37.98
C ARG A 142 2.63 13.53 -38.73
N THR A 143 3.73 14.02 -38.17
CA THR A 143 4.50 15.14 -38.76
C THR A 143 5.05 14.79 -40.14
N PRO A 144 5.82 13.72 -40.37
CA PRO A 144 6.29 13.34 -41.69
C PRO A 144 5.15 12.91 -42.62
N MET A 145 4.10 12.25 -42.12
CA MET A 145 2.95 11.88 -42.92
C MET A 145 2.22 13.08 -43.49
N ASN A 146 2.00 14.12 -42.68
CA ASN A 146 1.36 15.38 -43.17
C ASN A 146 2.25 16.07 -44.21
N ALA A 147 3.58 16.05 -44.05
CA ALA A 147 4.48 16.61 -45.06
C ALA A 147 4.45 15.81 -46.37
N ILE A 148 4.41 14.48 -46.31
CA ILE A 148 4.24 13.62 -47.50
C ILE A 148 2.96 13.92 -48.22
N ILE A 149 1.82 13.99 -47.51
CA ILE A 149 0.51 14.31 -48.06
C ILE A 149 0.56 15.71 -48.71
N GLY A 150 1.15 16.70 -48.04
CA GLY A 150 1.29 18.07 -48.57
C GLY A 150 2.10 18.11 -49.86
N PHE A 151 3.30 17.50 -49.92
CA PHE A 151 4.13 17.45 -51.11
C PHE A 151 3.46 16.65 -52.23
N THR A 152 2.78 15.57 -51.94
CA THR A 152 2.00 14.82 -52.94
C THR A 152 0.88 15.68 -53.54
N THR A 153 0.13 16.40 -52.71
CA THR A 153 -0.91 17.32 -53.20
C THR A 153 -0.34 18.41 -54.08
N LEU A 154 0.82 18.98 -53.68
CA LEU A 154 1.52 19.99 -54.50
C LEU A 154 2.01 19.43 -55.83
N ALA A 155 2.53 18.19 -55.83
CA ALA A 155 2.97 17.53 -57.04
C ALA A 155 1.82 17.31 -58.02
N VAL A 156 0.65 16.86 -57.53
CA VAL A 156 -0.54 16.68 -58.35
C VAL A 156 -1.03 18.00 -58.91
N SER A 157 -1.08 19.06 -58.09
CA SER A 157 -1.53 20.40 -58.52
C SER A 157 -0.62 21.08 -59.55
N ASN A 158 0.66 20.64 -59.68
CA ASN A 158 1.62 21.20 -60.61
C ASN A 158 2.11 20.12 -61.61
N ILE A 159 1.23 19.20 -62.00
CA ILE A 159 1.58 18.02 -62.79
C ILE A 159 2.29 18.36 -64.12
N ASP A 160 1.96 19.51 -64.74
CA ASP A 160 2.55 19.99 -66.00
C ASP A 160 3.94 20.62 -65.81
N ASP A 161 4.37 20.93 -64.57
CA ASP A 161 5.70 21.46 -64.27
C ASP A 161 6.63 20.34 -63.78
N GLN A 162 7.27 19.64 -64.69
CA GLN A 162 8.16 18.52 -64.41
C GLN A 162 9.27 18.85 -63.37
N LYS A 163 9.75 20.09 -63.36
CA LYS A 163 10.82 20.51 -62.45
C LYS A 163 10.31 20.56 -61.02
N ARG A 164 9.12 21.15 -60.79
CA ARG A 164 8.47 21.21 -59.46
C ARG A 164 8.06 19.82 -58.96
N VAL A 165 7.49 19.01 -59.84
CA VAL A 165 7.09 17.63 -59.48
C VAL A 165 8.33 16.84 -59.03
N ARG A 166 9.44 16.92 -59.72
CA ARG A 166 10.69 16.23 -59.33
C ARG A 166 11.22 16.74 -57.98
N ASP A 167 11.16 18.03 -57.68
CA ASP A 167 11.55 18.62 -56.40
C ASP A 167 10.70 18.08 -55.27
N TYR A 168 9.37 18.05 -55.42
CA TYR A 168 8.45 17.53 -54.41
C TYR A 168 8.62 16.03 -54.13
N LEU A 169 8.82 15.22 -55.18
CA LEU A 169 9.12 13.80 -55.04
C LEU A 169 10.45 13.55 -54.32
N GLY A 170 11.48 14.37 -54.61
CA GLY A 170 12.76 14.31 -53.89
C GLY A 170 12.62 14.61 -52.39
N LYS A 171 11.78 15.56 -52.01
CA LYS A 171 11.47 15.90 -50.63
C LYS A 171 10.74 14.75 -49.93
N ILE A 172 9.80 14.10 -50.59
CA ILE A 172 9.09 12.92 -50.08
C ILE A 172 10.07 11.78 -49.79
N LEU A 173 10.95 11.48 -50.74
CA LEU A 173 11.98 10.46 -50.58
C LEU A 173 12.91 10.75 -49.39
N CYS A 174 13.36 12.01 -49.27
CA CYS A 174 14.16 12.43 -48.14
C CYS A 174 13.45 12.20 -46.77
N LEU A 175 12.18 12.52 -46.67
CA LEU A 175 11.37 12.30 -45.46
C LEU A 175 11.23 10.81 -45.09
N LEU A 176 11.07 9.94 -46.09
CA LEU A 176 10.99 8.49 -45.90
C LEU A 176 12.33 7.90 -45.37
N TYR A 177 13.45 8.30 -45.98
CA TYR A 177 14.78 7.81 -45.55
C TYR A 177 15.17 8.36 -44.16
N THR A 178 14.85 9.60 -43.83
CA THR A 178 15.15 10.16 -42.50
C THR A 178 14.30 9.53 -41.39
N SER A 179 13.07 9.07 -41.70
CA SER A 179 12.24 8.32 -40.79
C SER A 179 12.82 6.94 -40.47
N ASP A 180 13.31 6.24 -41.48
CA ASP A 180 13.92 4.89 -41.33
C ASP A 180 15.22 4.93 -40.51
N ALA A 181 16.07 5.92 -40.78
CA ALA A 181 17.34 6.09 -40.03
C ALA A 181 17.11 6.46 -38.53
N ALA A 182 16.00 7.15 -38.22
CA ALA A 182 15.65 7.48 -36.84
C ALA A 182 15.09 6.27 -36.08
N ASP A 183 14.46 5.32 -36.73
CA ASP A 183 13.96 4.07 -36.15
C ASP A 183 15.10 3.08 -35.88
N GLU A 184 16.09 2.97 -36.79
CA GLU A 184 17.29 2.15 -36.56
C GLU A 184 18.16 2.65 -35.39
N ALA A 185 18.20 3.96 -35.16
CA ALA A 185 18.97 4.54 -34.04
C ALA A 185 18.27 4.39 -32.66
N ARG A 186 17.01 3.97 -32.63
CA ARG A 186 16.21 3.76 -31.40
C ARG A 186 16.02 2.27 -31.03
N SER A 187 16.48 1.35 -31.89
CA SER A 187 16.43 -0.09 -31.70
C SER A 187 17.72 -0.59 -31.01
#